data_4e51a3d4d64f987ccfc6c48d7d3453bb
#
_entry.id   4e51a3d4d64f987ccfc6c48d7d3453bb
#
_cell.length_a   1.000
_cell.length_b   1.000
_cell.length_c   1.000
_cell.angle_alpha   90.00
_cell.angle_beta   90.00
_cell.angle_gamma   90.00
#
_symmetry.space_group_name_H-M   'P 1'
#
loop_
_entity.id
_entity.type
_entity.pdbx_description
1 polymer ?
#
loop_
_entity_poly.entity_id
_entity_poly.type
_entity_poly.pdbx_seq_one_letter_code
_entity_poly.pdbx_strand_id
1 'polypeptide(L)'
;RPALWITHTLDLAQQAKERAQLRLGLDEREVSVISGAHKRCGTKLTIATVQSLYRMELDELARTVGVVIVDECHHVVNNPEQASMFAAVLKCLPARWRFGLTASDTRSDGLSETIFQVLGPRVAVIAPQQLEQITITPRVETVPTAFVYTPRANESPIDYVRLMRCMA
;
A
#
# COMPACT_ATOMS: atom_id res chain seq x y z
N ARG A 1 -14.74 17.29 1.12
CA ARG A 1 -14.11 16.69 2.31
C ARG A 1 -12.73 16.18 1.93
N PRO A 2 -11.74 16.22 2.86
CA PRO A 2 -10.39 15.71 2.61
C PRO A 2 -10.36 14.21 2.31
N ALA A 3 -9.30 13.80 1.62
CA ALA A 3 -8.99 12.40 1.36
C ALA A 3 -7.96 11.86 2.37
N LEU A 4 -8.07 10.57 2.65
CA LEU A 4 -7.06 9.80 3.38
C LEU A 4 -6.45 8.74 2.44
N TRP A 5 -5.14 8.78 2.28
CA TRP A 5 -4.37 7.81 1.53
C TRP A 5 -3.63 6.88 2.49
N ILE A 6 -3.90 5.60 2.45
CA ILE A 6 -3.32 4.61 3.37
C ILE A 6 -2.28 3.78 2.61
N THR A 7 -1.07 3.71 3.13
CA THR A 7 0.03 2.89 2.62
C THR A 7 0.46 1.85 3.66
N HIS A 8 1.30 0.92 3.27
CA HIS A 8 1.85 -0.08 4.20
C HIS A 8 3.27 0.27 4.70
N THR A 9 3.98 1.23 4.05
CA THR A 9 5.29 1.70 4.50
C THR A 9 5.36 3.22 4.55
N LEU A 10 6.28 3.74 5.38
CA LEU A 10 6.51 5.18 5.50
C LEU A 10 7.15 5.76 4.25
N ASP A 11 8.02 5.02 3.57
CA ASP A 11 8.66 5.45 2.32
C ASP A 11 7.62 5.69 1.23
N LEU A 12 6.63 4.81 1.09
CA LEU A 12 5.53 5.01 0.16
C LEU A 12 4.66 6.21 0.56
N ALA A 13 4.46 6.43 1.86
CA ALA A 13 3.73 7.61 2.33
C ALA A 13 4.45 8.91 1.94
N GLN A 14 5.78 8.95 2.09
CA GLN A 14 6.57 10.10 1.70
C GLN A 14 6.57 10.33 0.19
N GLN A 15 6.75 9.28 -0.61
CA GLN A 15 6.65 9.36 -2.07
C GLN A 15 5.27 9.85 -2.53
N ALA A 16 4.20 9.37 -1.90
CA ALA A 16 2.84 9.82 -2.21
C ALA A 16 2.66 11.30 -1.91
N LYS A 17 3.22 11.81 -0.80
CA LYS A 17 3.23 13.25 -0.48
C LYS A 17 3.93 14.06 -1.56
N GLU A 18 5.16 13.69 -1.91
CA GLU A 18 5.96 14.39 -2.92
C GLU A 18 5.25 14.42 -4.28
N ARG A 19 4.64 13.31 -4.68
CA ARG A 19 3.86 13.23 -5.91
C ARG A 19 2.59 14.07 -5.85
N ALA A 20 1.90 14.11 -4.72
CA ALA A 20 0.72 14.95 -4.53
C ALA A 20 1.08 16.44 -4.62
N GLN A 21 2.19 16.86 -4.01
CA GLN A 21 2.69 18.23 -4.12
C GLN A 21 3.04 18.58 -5.57
N LEU A 22 3.80 17.71 -6.24
CA LEU A 22 4.25 17.94 -7.62
C LEU A 22 3.10 17.92 -8.65
N ARG A 23 2.18 16.96 -8.54
CA ARG A 23 1.17 16.71 -9.57
C ARG A 23 -0.14 17.44 -9.34
N LEU A 24 -0.50 17.68 -8.07
CA LEU A 24 -1.74 18.34 -7.69
C LEU A 24 -1.51 19.79 -7.21
N GLY A 25 -0.26 20.24 -7.11
CA GLY A 25 0.08 21.59 -6.64
C GLY A 25 -0.27 21.81 -5.17
N LEU A 26 -0.31 20.76 -4.35
CA LEU A 26 -0.67 20.87 -2.95
C LEU A 26 0.49 21.42 -2.12
N ASP A 27 0.18 22.36 -1.22
CA ASP A 27 1.16 22.89 -0.29
C ASP A 27 1.29 22.04 1.00
N GLU A 28 2.25 22.41 1.87
CA GLU A 28 2.53 21.71 3.13
C GLU A 28 1.37 21.73 4.15
N ARG A 29 0.39 22.62 3.98
CA ARG A 29 -0.81 22.67 4.82
C ARG A 29 -1.91 21.80 4.26
N GLU A 30 -1.92 21.65 2.95
CA GLU A 30 -2.94 20.89 2.21
C GLU A 30 -2.67 19.39 2.23
N VAL A 31 -1.40 18.97 2.21
CA VAL A 31 -1.00 17.58 2.30
C VAL A 31 -0.08 17.31 3.48
N SER A 32 -0.37 16.29 4.27
CA SER A 32 0.48 15.89 5.39
C SER A 32 0.63 14.37 5.47
N VAL A 33 1.72 13.92 6.10
CA VAL A 33 1.97 12.52 6.44
C VAL A 33 1.84 12.33 7.95
N ILE A 34 0.98 11.40 8.36
CA ILE A 34 0.90 10.96 9.75
C ILE A 34 1.98 9.88 9.96
N SER A 35 2.95 10.18 10.84
CA SER A 35 4.02 9.26 11.20
C SER A 35 4.52 9.53 12.62
N GLY A 36 4.61 8.51 13.47
CA GLY A 36 5.15 8.63 14.82
C GLY A 36 4.53 9.78 15.62
N ALA A 37 5.33 10.80 15.92
CA ALA A 37 4.89 12.00 16.66
C ALA A 37 4.07 13.01 15.82
N HIS A 38 4.16 12.94 14.50
CA HIS A 38 3.45 13.86 13.60
C HIS A 38 2.05 13.34 13.30
N LYS A 39 1.06 13.83 14.03
CA LYS A 39 -0.36 13.45 13.90
C LYS A 39 -1.23 14.50 13.19
N ARG A 40 -0.60 15.47 12.51
CA ARG A 40 -1.34 16.54 11.84
C ARG A 40 -1.98 16.04 10.54
N CYS A 41 -3.27 16.31 10.39
CA CYS A 41 -3.99 16.07 9.15
C CYS A 41 -3.79 17.21 8.14
N GLY A 42 -3.69 16.85 6.86
CA GLY A 42 -3.73 17.83 5.77
C GLY A 42 -5.16 18.32 5.52
N THR A 43 -5.31 19.55 5.05
CA THR A 43 -6.64 20.11 4.78
C THR A 43 -7.32 19.50 3.55
N LYS A 44 -6.55 18.96 2.60
CA LYS A 44 -7.05 18.27 1.39
C LYS A 44 -6.71 16.79 1.36
N LEU A 45 -5.46 16.44 1.74
CA LEU A 45 -4.96 15.07 1.71
C LEU A 45 -4.16 14.74 2.97
N THR A 46 -4.56 13.70 3.64
CA THR A 46 -3.78 13.07 4.71
C THR A 46 -3.25 11.74 4.21
N ILE A 47 -1.97 11.49 4.38
CA ILE A 47 -1.31 10.23 4.02
C ILE A 47 -0.84 9.57 5.30
N ALA A 48 -1.06 8.28 5.45
CA ALA A 48 -0.67 7.57 6.66
C ALA A 48 -0.35 6.10 6.37
N THR A 49 0.48 5.49 7.21
CA THR A 49 0.58 4.03 7.22
C THR A 49 -0.55 3.42 8.04
N VAL A 50 -0.99 2.21 7.68
CA VAL A 50 -2.03 1.51 8.44
C VAL A 50 -1.62 1.31 9.91
N GLN A 51 -0.34 1.06 10.18
CA GLN A 51 0.19 0.90 11.54
C GLN A 51 0.09 2.20 12.36
N SER A 52 0.31 3.36 11.73
CA SER A 52 0.15 4.66 12.39
C SER A 52 -1.31 4.93 12.73
N LEU A 53 -2.22 4.64 11.80
CA LEU A 53 -3.66 4.78 12.02
C LEU A 53 -4.18 3.83 13.10
N TYR A 54 -3.74 2.60 13.10
CA TYR A 54 -4.15 1.59 14.08
C TYR A 54 -3.78 1.97 15.53
N ARG A 55 -2.70 2.76 15.71
CA ARG A 55 -2.17 3.19 17.02
C ARG A 55 -2.68 4.55 17.49
N MET A 56 -3.59 5.17 16.75
CA MET A 56 -4.11 6.50 17.09
C MET A 56 -5.64 6.49 17.20
N GLU A 57 -6.19 7.50 17.85
CA GLU A 57 -7.63 7.75 17.83
C GLU A 57 -8.03 8.31 16.46
N LEU A 58 -9.07 7.73 15.85
CA LEU A 58 -9.50 8.04 14.50
C LEU A 58 -10.73 8.96 14.43
N ASP A 59 -11.24 9.43 15.57
CA ASP A 59 -12.49 10.19 15.64
C ASP A 59 -12.51 11.45 14.79
N GLU A 60 -11.40 12.18 14.74
CA GLU A 60 -11.28 13.38 13.92
C GLU A 60 -11.27 13.02 12.43
N LEU A 61 -10.48 12.02 12.04
CA LEU A 61 -10.47 11.52 10.66
C LEU A 61 -11.84 10.97 10.25
N ALA A 62 -12.51 10.24 11.14
CA ALA A 62 -13.82 9.67 10.90
C ALA A 62 -14.89 10.74 10.60
N ARG A 63 -14.80 11.91 11.27
CA ARG A 63 -15.72 13.03 11.04
C ARG A 63 -15.41 13.84 9.78
N THR A 64 -14.17 13.92 9.38
CA THR A 64 -13.71 14.85 8.35
C THR A 64 -13.48 14.21 7.00
N VAL A 65 -12.93 12.98 6.97
CA VAL A 65 -12.56 12.27 5.74
C VAL A 65 -13.81 11.86 4.94
N GLY A 66 -13.79 12.16 3.64
CA GLY A 66 -14.85 11.76 2.73
C GLY A 66 -14.47 10.66 1.75
N VAL A 67 -13.17 10.52 1.51
CA VAL A 67 -12.58 9.53 0.59
C VAL A 67 -11.45 8.80 1.29
N VAL A 68 -11.43 7.49 1.22
CA VAL A 68 -10.31 6.64 1.66
C VAL A 68 -9.75 5.92 0.46
N ILE A 69 -8.44 6.00 0.27
CA ILE A 69 -7.70 5.29 -0.78
C ILE A 69 -6.68 4.38 -0.08
N VAL A 70 -6.71 3.10 -0.39
CA VAL A 70 -5.75 2.10 0.10
C VAL A 70 -4.81 1.73 -1.02
N ASP A 71 -3.56 2.12 -0.89
CA ASP A 71 -2.51 1.81 -1.86
C ASP A 71 -1.97 0.41 -1.62
N GLU A 72 -1.63 -0.28 -2.72
CA GLU A 72 -1.21 -1.69 -2.70
C GLU A 72 -2.16 -2.56 -1.86
N CYS A 73 -3.45 -2.45 -2.15
CA CYS A 73 -4.50 -3.04 -1.32
C CYS A 73 -4.45 -4.58 -1.22
N HIS A 74 -3.63 -5.25 -2.04
CA HIS A 74 -3.35 -6.68 -1.87
C HIS A 74 -2.64 -6.98 -0.53
N HIS A 75 -1.97 -6.00 0.09
CA HIS A 75 -1.40 -6.13 1.42
C HIS A 75 -2.44 -6.19 2.55
N VAL A 76 -3.67 -5.78 2.29
CA VAL A 76 -4.78 -5.91 3.28
C VAL A 76 -4.94 -7.35 3.78
N VAL A 77 -4.55 -8.35 2.98
CA VAL A 77 -4.74 -9.77 3.28
C VAL A 77 -3.45 -10.59 3.31
N ASN A 78 -2.28 -9.95 3.28
CA ASN A 78 -1.00 -10.66 3.21
C ASN A 78 -0.69 -11.51 4.44
N ASN A 79 -1.14 -11.08 5.62
CA ASN A 79 -1.12 -11.90 6.84
C ASN A 79 -2.31 -11.53 7.74
N PRO A 80 -2.72 -12.44 8.65
CA PRO A 80 -3.87 -12.21 9.53
C PRO A 80 -3.76 -10.96 10.40
N GLU A 81 -2.56 -10.60 10.84
CA GLU A 81 -2.33 -9.42 11.67
C GLU A 81 -2.54 -8.13 10.89
N GLN A 82 -1.98 -8.03 9.68
CA GLN A 82 -2.20 -6.87 8.81
C GLN A 82 -3.66 -6.77 8.37
N ALA A 83 -4.28 -7.86 7.99
CA ALA A 83 -5.70 -7.91 7.66
C ALA A 83 -6.57 -7.38 8.80
N SER A 84 -6.26 -7.78 10.04
CA SER A 84 -6.93 -7.30 11.25
C SER A 84 -6.76 -5.78 11.45
N MET A 85 -5.54 -5.25 11.26
CA MET A 85 -5.28 -3.81 11.36
C MET A 85 -6.03 -3.01 10.31
N PHE A 86 -6.00 -3.41 9.04
CA PHE A 86 -6.74 -2.74 7.98
C PHE A 86 -8.25 -2.78 8.24
N ALA A 87 -8.79 -3.93 8.61
CA ALA A 87 -10.22 -4.08 8.92
C ALA A 87 -10.64 -3.18 10.09
N ALA A 88 -9.84 -3.13 11.16
CA ALA A 88 -10.11 -2.28 12.31
C ALA A 88 -10.10 -0.79 11.94
N VAL A 89 -9.07 -0.33 11.22
CA VAL A 89 -8.96 1.06 10.77
C VAL A 89 -10.10 1.44 9.84
N LEU A 90 -10.39 0.62 8.82
CA LEU A 90 -11.43 0.92 7.84
C LEU A 90 -12.84 0.87 8.44
N LYS A 91 -13.07 0.06 9.48
CA LYS A 91 -14.33 0.03 10.22
C LYS A 91 -14.59 1.33 10.97
N CYS A 92 -13.54 1.97 11.49
CA CYS A 92 -13.63 3.25 12.19
C CYS A 92 -13.79 4.46 11.27
N LEU A 93 -13.60 4.30 9.95
CA LEU A 93 -13.63 5.40 8.97
C LEU A 93 -14.87 5.30 8.09
N PRO A 94 -16.00 5.97 8.41
CA PRO A 94 -17.23 5.93 7.64
C PRO A 94 -17.14 6.86 6.41
N ALA A 95 -16.09 6.75 5.62
CA ALA A 95 -15.92 7.53 4.41
C ALA A 95 -16.98 7.12 3.36
N ARG A 96 -17.50 8.10 2.63
CA ARG A 96 -18.48 7.86 1.57
C ARG A 96 -17.92 7.02 0.43
N TRP A 97 -16.63 7.26 0.11
CA TRP A 97 -15.93 6.60 -0.99
C TRP A 97 -14.70 5.86 -0.47
N ARG A 98 -14.57 4.62 -0.88
CA ARG A 98 -13.39 3.78 -0.59
C ARG A 98 -12.88 3.20 -1.88
N PHE A 99 -11.56 3.30 -2.10
CA PHE A 99 -10.88 2.77 -3.26
C PHE A 99 -9.66 1.96 -2.83
N GLY A 100 -9.47 0.80 -3.43
CA GLY A 100 -8.24 0.03 -3.37
C GLY A 100 -7.51 0.14 -4.70
N LEU A 101 -6.20 0.37 -4.65
CA LEU A 101 -5.30 0.36 -5.79
C LEU A 101 -4.34 -0.80 -5.65
N THR A 102 -4.15 -1.58 -6.70
CA THR A 102 -3.16 -2.67 -6.73
C THR A 102 -2.78 -3.02 -8.15
N ALA A 103 -1.54 -3.40 -8.37
CA ALA A 103 -1.09 -3.99 -9.63
C ALA A 103 -1.38 -5.50 -9.71
N SER A 104 -1.62 -6.15 -8.57
CA SER A 104 -1.87 -7.60 -8.48
C SER A 104 -3.08 -7.88 -7.59
N ASP A 105 -4.21 -8.08 -8.19
CA ASP A 105 -5.47 -8.39 -7.51
C ASP A 105 -5.82 -9.89 -7.50
N THR A 106 -5.15 -10.66 -8.32
CA THR A 106 -5.32 -12.12 -8.38
C THR A 106 -4.29 -12.81 -7.51
N ARG A 107 -4.77 -13.44 -6.45
CA ARG A 107 -3.97 -14.27 -5.56
C ARG A 107 -4.32 -15.75 -5.77
N SER A 108 -3.30 -16.58 -5.85
CA SER A 108 -3.46 -18.03 -5.96
C SER A 108 -4.02 -18.68 -4.70
N ASP A 109 -4.04 -17.96 -3.56
CA ASP A 109 -4.51 -18.44 -2.25
C ASP A 109 -6.00 -18.17 -1.98
N GLY A 110 -6.73 -17.57 -2.94
CA GLY A 110 -8.16 -17.28 -2.81
C GLY A 110 -8.52 -16.09 -1.90
N LEU A 111 -7.54 -15.40 -1.31
CA LEU A 111 -7.77 -14.27 -0.39
C LEU A 111 -8.20 -12.98 -1.11
N SER A 112 -8.24 -12.95 -2.43
CA SER A 112 -8.75 -11.81 -3.22
C SER A 112 -10.19 -11.43 -2.83
N GLU A 113 -11.02 -12.39 -2.46
CA GLU A 113 -12.40 -12.19 -2.00
C GLU A 113 -12.46 -11.25 -0.78
N THR A 114 -11.53 -11.40 0.15
CA THR A 114 -11.47 -10.57 1.37
C THR A 114 -11.19 -9.11 1.04
N ILE A 115 -10.38 -8.82 0.02
CA ILE A 115 -10.14 -7.45 -0.46
C ILE A 115 -11.46 -6.83 -0.92
N PHE A 116 -12.24 -7.57 -1.70
CA PHE A 116 -13.52 -7.08 -2.21
C PHE A 116 -14.57 -6.91 -1.12
N GLN A 117 -14.56 -7.73 -0.08
CA GLN A 117 -15.44 -7.57 1.08
C GLN A 117 -15.14 -6.28 1.87
N VAL A 118 -13.87 -5.90 1.95
CA VAL A 118 -13.43 -4.72 2.74
C VAL A 118 -13.51 -3.43 1.93
N LEU A 119 -13.14 -3.45 0.65
CA LEU A 119 -13.01 -2.25 -0.20
C LEU A 119 -14.11 -2.13 -1.25
N GLY A 120 -14.83 -3.20 -1.54
CA GLY A 120 -15.85 -3.25 -2.59
C GLY A 120 -15.35 -3.93 -3.87
N PRO A 121 -16.25 -4.10 -4.86
CA PRO A 121 -15.95 -4.82 -6.09
C PRO A 121 -14.94 -4.07 -6.95
N ARG A 122 -14.29 -4.81 -7.86
CA ARG A 122 -13.41 -4.23 -8.87
C ARG A 122 -14.20 -3.29 -9.79
N VAL A 123 -13.78 -2.02 -9.87
CA VAL A 123 -14.47 -1.00 -10.65
C VAL A 123 -13.75 -0.65 -11.95
N ALA A 124 -12.43 -0.89 -12.03
CA ALA A 124 -11.64 -0.65 -13.22
C ALA A 124 -10.43 -1.56 -13.28
N VAL A 125 -10.00 -1.90 -14.49
CA VAL A 125 -8.75 -2.59 -14.79
C VAL A 125 -8.05 -1.83 -15.91
N ILE A 126 -6.78 -1.50 -15.70
CA ILE A 126 -5.93 -0.93 -16.75
C ILE A 126 -5.28 -2.09 -17.49
N ALA A 127 -5.63 -2.29 -18.75
CA ALA A 127 -5.07 -3.36 -19.55
C ALA A 127 -3.57 -3.10 -19.83
N PRO A 128 -2.70 -4.14 -19.90
CA PRO A 128 -1.29 -3.99 -20.22
C PRO A 128 -1.01 -3.16 -21.47
N GLN A 129 -1.85 -3.32 -22.49
CA GLN A 129 -1.73 -2.60 -23.76
C GLN A 129 -1.90 -1.07 -23.60
N GLN A 130 -2.66 -0.62 -22.59
CA GLN A 130 -2.81 0.80 -22.29
C GLN A 130 -1.57 1.40 -21.59
N LEU A 131 -0.71 0.54 -21.06
CA LEU A 131 0.53 0.93 -20.39
C LEU A 131 1.75 0.91 -21.31
N GLU A 132 1.69 0.26 -22.48
CA GLU A 132 2.82 0.10 -23.41
C GLU A 132 3.47 1.42 -23.85
N GLN A 133 2.70 2.50 -23.89
CA GLN A 133 3.21 3.84 -24.23
C GLN A 133 3.85 4.58 -23.04
N ILE A 134 3.65 4.10 -21.82
CA ILE A 134 4.04 4.78 -20.58
C ILE A 134 5.11 3.98 -19.84
N THR A 135 5.14 2.66 -20.02
CA THR A 135 6.07 1.76 -19.34
C THR A 135 7.17 1.31 -20.27
N ILE A 136 8.40 1.29 -19.75
CA ILE A 136 9.55 0.70 -20.45
C ILE A 136 9.44 -0.81 -20.29
N THR A 137 9.38 -1.52 -21.40
CA THR A 137 9.45 -3.00 -21.40
C THR A 137 10.89 -3.40 -21.06
N PRO A 138 11.15 -4.04 -19.91
CA PRO A 138 12.50 -4.45 -19.56
C PRO A 138 12.98 -5.58 -20.49
N ARG A 139 14.22 -5.48 -20.96
CA ARG A 139 14.90 -6.62 -21.56
C ARG A 139 15.45 -7.48 -20.44
N VAL A 140 14.95 -8.69 -20.31
CA VAL A 140 15.43 -9.65 -19.32
C VAL A 140 16.48 -10.54 -19.96
N GLU A 141 17.68 -10.55 -19.41
CA GLU A 141 18.75 -11.46 -19.79
C GLU A 141 19.00 -12.45 -18.63
N THR A 142 18.91 -13.73 -18.92
CA THR A 142 19.24 -14.77 -17.94
C THR A 142 20.73 -15.11 -18.08
N VAL A 143 21.49 -14.80 -17.06
CA VAL A 143 22.91 -15.16 -16.99
C VAL A 143 23.05 -16.41 -16.13
N PRO A 144 23.51 -17.55 -16.67
CA PRO A 144 23.75 -18.74 -15.88
C PRO A 144 24.91 -18.48 -14.91
N THR A 145 24.74 -18.87 -13.66
CA THR A 145 25.78 -18.75 -12.63
C THR A 145 26.08 -20.13 -12.03
N ALA A 146 27.28 -20.34 -11.53
CA ALA A 146 27.65 -21.52 -10.74
C ALA A 146 27.22 -21.41 -9.26
N PHE A 147 26.50 -20.36 -8.89
CA PHE A 147 26.04 -20.15 -7.52
C PHE A 147 24.98 -21.17 -7.14
N VAL A 148 25.22 -21.84 -6.01
CA VAL A 148 24.28 -22.81 -5.43
C VAL A 148 23.89 -22.32 -4.03
N TYR A 149 22.61 -22.01 -3.84
CA TYR A 149 22.08 -21.68 -2.53
C TYR A 149 21.75 -22.97 -1.77
N THR A 150 22.36 -23.15 -0.59
CA THR A 150 22.08 -24.29 0.29
C THR A 150 21.30 -23.77 1.51
N PRO A 151 19.99 -24.08 1.66
CA PRO A 151 19.23 -23.73 2.83
C PRO A 151 19.80 -24.36 4.11
N ARG A 152 19.65 -23.71 5.26
CA ARG A 152 19.96 -24.32 6.55
C ARG A 152 18.80 -25.21 6.99
N ALA A 153 19.09 -26.16 7.88
CA ALA A 153 18.04 -26.93 8.54
C ALA A 153 17.09 -25.98 9.27
N ASN A 154 15.79 -26.10 9.05
CA ASN A 154 14.71 -25.22 9.54
C ASN A 154 14.61 -23.84 8.87
N GLU A 155 15.25 -23.60 7.77
CA GLU A 155 15.12 -22.40 6.96
C GLU A 155 14.00 -22.59 5.92
N SER A 156 13.29 -21.48 5.60
CA SER A 156 12.41 -21.48 4.42
C SER A 156 13.21 -21.89 3.16
N PRO A 157 12.62 -22.55 2.18
CA PRO A 157 13.33 -22.98 0.96
C PRO A 157 14.13 -21.86 0.30
N ILE A 158 13.72 -20.60 0.46
CA ILE A 158 14.47 -19.42 0.02
C ILE A 158 14.39 -18.36 1.11
N ASP A 159 15.50 -18.10 1.79
CA ASP A 159 15.70 -16.90 2.58
C ASP A 159 16.36 -15.83 1.69
N TYR A 160 15.56 -14.90 1.19
CA TYR A 160 16.04 -13.86 0.28
C TYR A 160 17.12 -12.96 0.89
N VAL A 161 17.05 -12.68 2.18
CA VAL A 161 18.04 -11.83 2.87
C VAL A 161 19.40 -12.51 2.89
N ARG A 162 19.41 -13.81 3.21
CA ARG A 162 20.63 -14.61 3.20
C ARG A 162 21.13 -14.86 1.79
N LEU A 163 20.22 -15.16 0.84
CA LEU A 163 20.55 -15.31 -0.56
C LEU A 163 21.30 -14.08 -1.08
N MET A 164 20.78 -12.89 -0.85
CA MET A 164 21.42 -11.64 -1.26
C MET A 164 22.79 -11.44 -0.61
N ARG A 165 22.95 -11.82 0.67
CA ARG A 165 24.27 -11.75 1.35
C ARG A 165 25.29 -12.76 0.80
N CYS A 166 24.85 -13.89 0.30
CA CYS A 166 25.74 -14.89 -0.30
C CYS A 166 26.12 -14.54 -1.74
N MET A 167 25.35 -13.66 -2.40
CA MET A 167 25.63 -13.21 -3.77
C MET A 167 26.49 -11.94 -3.82
N ALA A 168 26.65 -11.22 -2.71
CA ALA A 168 27.48 -10.03 -2.58
C ALA A 168 28.94 -10.37 -2.26
#